data_bcdfad5d530d158654ffb3c7ea28041e
#
_entry.id   bcdfad5d530d158654ffb3c7ea28041e
#
_cell.length_a   1.000
_cell.length_b   1.000
_cell.length_c   1.000
_cell.angle_alpha   90.00
_cell.angle_beta   90.00
_cell.angle_gamma   90.00
#
_symmetry.space_group_name_H-M   'P 1'
#
loop_
_entity.id
_entity.type
_entity.pdbx_description
1 polymer ?
#
loop_
_entity_poly.entity_id
_entity_poly.type
_entity_poly.pdbx_seq_one_letter_code
_entity_poly.pdbx_strand_id
1 'polypeptide(L)'
;MSSMRLLQTKADRETKVKFWYLFADSKGATNRRKLMIYLKNNLANANQISHHFGMDYKGIRFHLRVLEENNLVRNSGHGYNDYYFVAPYFEINEEMFWEINTMMEKEQVITAHG
;
A
#
# COMPACT_ATOMS: atom_id res chain seq x y z
N MET A 1 -22.46 -15.37 12.83
CA MET A 1 -21.88 -14.01 12.69
C MET A 1 -20.83 -13.73 13.74
N SER A 2 -21.17 -13.86 15.03
CA SER A 2 -20.19 -13.60 16.11
C SER A 2 -19.03 -14.59 16.09
N SER A 3 -19.27 -15.87 15.72
CA SER A 3 -18.21 -16.86 15.66
C SER A 3 -17.20 -16.56 14.55
N MET A 4 -17.63 -16.07 13.40
CA MET A 4 -16.75 -15.65 12.33
C MET A 4 -15.89 -14.48 12.77
N ARG A 5 -16.48 -13.52 13.47
CA ARG A 5 -15.76 -12.37 13.99
C ARG A 5 -14.67 -12.79 14.97
N LEU A 6 -14.96 -13.76 15.84
CA LEU A 6 -13.98 -14.27 16.79
C LEU A 6 -12.83 -14.98 16.09
N LEU A 7 -13.12 -15.77 15.06
CA LEU A 7 -12.10 -16.49 14.30
C LEU A 7 -11.17 -15.53 13.54
N GLN A 8 -11.69 -14.40 13.09
CA GLN A 8 -10.91 -13.44 12.31
C GLN A 8 -10.11 -12.46 13.17
N THR A 9 -10.38 -12.36 14.46
CA THR A 9 -9.78 -11.35 15.34
C THR A 9 -8.26 -11.34 15.29
N LYS A 10 -7.62 -12.53 15.34
CA LYS A 10 -6.16 -12.62 15.32
C LYS A 10 -5.61 -12.19 13.96
N ALA A 11 -6.21 -12.68 12.87
CA ALA A 11 -5.80 -12.32 11.52
C ALA A 11 -5.98 -10.82 11.27
N ASP A 12 -7.09 -10.24 11.76
CA ASP A 12 -7.33 -8.82 11.64
C ASP A 12 -6.28 -7.99 12.39
N ARG A 13 -5.88 -8.44 13.57
CA ARG A 13 -4.83 -7.75 14.34
C ARG A 13 -3.50 -7.80 13.62
N GLU A 14 -3.13 -8.96 13.08
CA GLU A 14 -1.88 -9.11 12.33
C GLU A 14 -1.90 -8.21 11.10
N THR A 15 -3.01 -8.16 10.39
CA THR A 15 -3.17 -7.29 9.23
C THR A 15 -3.11 -5.82 9.63
N LYS A 16 -3.74 -5.44 10.75
CA LYS A 16 -3.68 -4.06 11.24
C LYS A 16 -2.25 -3.63 11.55
N VAL A 17 -1.49 -4.47 12.22
CA VAL A 17 -0.10 -4.18 12.54
C VAL A 17 0.73 -4.02 11.27
N LYS A 18 0.54 -4.92 10.31
CA LYS A 18 1.23 -4.87 9.03
C LYS A 18 0.89 -3.60 8.26
N PHE A 19 -0.40 -3.27 8.15
CA PHE A 19 -0.85 -2.08 7.44
C PHE A 19 -0.37 -0.81 8.11
N TRP A 20 -0.42 -0.78 9.43
CA TRP A 20 0.07 0.37 10.20
C TRP A 20 1.56 0.59 9.92
N TYR A 21 2.37 -0.47 10.01
CA TYR A 21 3.80 -0.37 9.73
C TYR A 21 4.05 0.12 8.31
N LEU A 22 3.42 -0.51 7.32
CA LEU A 22 3.69 -0.21 5.91
C LEU A 22 3.20 1.17 5.49
N PHE A 23 2.08 1.63 6.04
CA PHE A 23 1.38 2.80 5.53
C PHE A 23 1.35 3.99 6.49
N ALA A 24 1.86 3.85 7.70
CA ALA A 24 1.85 4.93 8.69
C ALA A 24 3.19 5.11 9.38
N ASP A 25 3.77 4.03 9.90
CA ASP A 25 4.85 4.13 10.87
C ASP A 25 6.26 4.07 10.29
N SER A 26 6.44 3.54 9.11
CA SER A 26 7.77 3.36 8.53
C SER A 26 8.15 4.52 7.61
N LYS A 27 9.45 4.65 7.36
CA LYS A 27 10.01 5.75 6.57
C LYS A 27 9.41 5.88 5.17
N GLY A 28 9.08 4.76 4.54
CA GLY A 28 8.51 4.75 3.19
C GLY A 28 6.99 4.81 3.14
N ALA A 29 6.33 5.02 4.27
CA ALA A 29 4.89 4.90 4.37
C ALA A 29 4.12 5.83 3.43
N THR A 30 4.51 7.10 3.37
CA THR A 30 3.85 8.09 2.51
C THR A 30 3.90 7.67 1.05
N ASN A 31 5.08 7.25 0.59
CA ASN A 31 5.24 6.83 -0.80
C ASN A 31 4.48 5.55 -1.10
N ARG A 32 4.44 4.62 -0.16
CA ARG A 32 3.66 3.40 -0.35
C ARG A 32 2.17 3.67 -0.43
N ARG A 33 1.65 4.60 0.39
CA ARG A 33 0.24 5.01 0.27
C ARG A 33 -0.05 5.58 -1.12
N LYS A 34 0.81 6.46 -1.61
CA LYS A 34 0.67 7.04 -2.96
C LYS A 34 0.66 5.96 -4.03
N LEU A 35 1.54 4.98 -3.91
CA LEU A 35 1.62 3.88 -4.88
C LEU A 35 0.35 3.05 -4.90
N MET A 36 -0.19 2.70 -3.72
CA MET A 36 -1.41 1.91 -3.66
C MET A 36 -2.60 2.65 -4.26
N ILE A 37 -2.72 3.95 -3.95
CA ILE A 37 -3.81 4.76 -4.50
C ILE A 37 -3.71 4.83 -6.03
N TYR A 38 -2.52 5.01 -6.54
CA TYR A 38 -2.30 5.06 -7.99
C TYR A 38 -2.63 3.73 -8.66
N LEU A 39 -2.12 2.63 -8.11
CA LEU A 39 -2.31 1.29 -8.69
C LEU A 39 -3.74 0.79 -8.59
N LYS A 40 -4.52 1.32 -7.67
CA LYS A 40 -5.92 0.96 -7.57
C LYS A 40 -6.66 1.25 -8.89
N ASN A 41 -6.29 2.29 -9.58
CA ASN A 41 -6.97 2.72 -10.80
C ASN A 41 -6.08 2.66 -12.05
N ASN A 42 -4.84 2.24 -11.93
CA ASN A 42 -3.89 2.26 -13.04
C ASN A 42 -3.03 1.00 -13.05
N LEU A 43 -3.08 0.30 -14.16
CA LEU A 43 -2.15 -0.80 -14.42
C LEU A 43 -0.87 -0.16 -14.96
N ALA A 44 0.26 -0.34 -14.28
CA ALA A 44 1.47 0.38 -14.65
C ALA A 44 2.74 -0.42 -14.34
N ASN A 45 3.79 -0.19 -15.14
CA ASN A 45 5.10 -0.75 -14.83
C ASN A 45 5.90 0.25 -13.98
N ALA A 46 7.06 -0.19 -13.47
CA ALA A 46 7.86 0.63 -12.56
C ALA A 46 8.32 1.93 -13.20
N ASN A 47 8.63 1.91 -14.50
CA ASN A 47 9.03 3.11 -15.23
C ASN A 47 7.92 4.14 -15.29
N GLN A 48 6.71 3.69 -15.60
CA GLN A 48 5.54 4.57 -15.67
C GLN A 48 5.25 5.19 -14.31
N ILE A 49 5.36 4.40 -13.25
CA ILE A 49 5.14 4.88 -11.89
C ILE A 49 6.20 5.92 -11.53
N SER A 50 7.47 5.63 -11.83
CA SER A 50 8.58 6.54 -11.58
C SER A 50 8.34 7.89 -12.28
N HIS A 51 7.95 7.87 -13.55
CA HIS A 51 7.63 9.07 -14.30
C HIS A 51 6.45 9.84 -13.71
N HIS A 52 5.40 9.11 -13.36
CA HIS A 52 4.19 9.73 -12.83
C HIS A 52 4.47 10.55 -11.56
N PHE A 53 5.24 9.97 -10.65
CA PHE A 53 5.52 10.61 -9.37
C PHE A 53 6.79 11.45 -9.36
N GLY A 54 7.59 11.41 -10.43
CA GLY A 54 8.88 12.08 -10.45
C GLY A 54 9.84 11.53 -9.42
N MET A 55 9.72 10.24 -9.11
CA MET A 55 10.55 9.56 -8.14
C MET A 55 11.62 8.71 -8.80
N ASP A 56 12.71 8.48 -8.06
CA ASP A 56 13.79 7.61 -8.49
C ASP A 56 13.29 6.19 -8.74
N TYR A 57 13.69 5.63 -9.88
CA TYR A 57 13.29 4.28 -10.30
C TYR A 57 13.67 3.22 -9.25
N LYS A 58 14.86 3.32 -8.67
CA LYS A 58 15.30 2.36 -7.64
C LYS A 58 14.42 2.41 -6.41
N GLY A 59 14.02 3.61 -6.00
CA GLY A 59 13.10 3.79 -4.88
C GLY A 59 11.74 3.18 -5.14
N ILE A 60 11.22 3.41 -6.35
CA ILE A 60 9.94 2.80 -6.76
C ILE A 60 10.05 1.26 -6.74
N ARG A 61 11.13 0.71 -7.30
CA ARG A 61 11.36 -0.73 -7.29
C ARG A 61 11.41 -1.29 -5.87
N PHE A 62 12.08 -0.57 -4.97
CA PHE A 62 12.15 -0.98 -3.57
C PHE A 62 10.76 -1.04 -2.93
N HIS A 63 9.94 0.01 -3.11
CA HIS A 63 8.60 0.03 -2.55
C HIS A 63 7.70 -1.04 -3.13
N LEU A 64 7.79 -1.26 -4.44
CA LEU A 64 7.02 -2.31 -5.09
C LEU A 64 7.40 -3.70 -4.56
N ARG A 65 8.69 -3.93 -4.31
CA ARG A 65 9.14 -5.19 -3.72
C ARG A 65 8.57 -5.39 -2.31
N VAL A 66 8.62 -4.36 -1.49
CA VAL A 66 8.06 -4.43 -0.13
C VAL A 66 6.57 -4.77 -0.18
N LEU A 67 5.83 -4.08 -1.05
CA LEU A 67 4.39 -4.31 -1.20
C LEU A 67 4.10 -5.72 -1.74
N GLU A 68 4.90 -6.18 -2.67
CA GLU A 68 4.75 -7.52 -3.26
C GLU A 68 5.04 -8.61 -2.22
N GLU A 69 6.09 -8.46 -1.44
CA GLU A 69 6.46 -9.39 -0.38
C GLU A 69 5.38 -9.50 0.69
N ASN A 70 4.58 -8.46 0.84
CA ASN A 70 3.48 -8.43 1.81
C ASN A 70 2.13 -8.71 1.17
N ASN A 71 2.12 -9.21 -0.06
CA ASN A 71 0.92 -9.62 -0.80
C ASN A 71 -0.06 -8.49 -1.09
N LEU A 72 0.42 -7.25 -1.16
CA LEU A 72 -0.45 -6.10 -1.41
C LEU A 72 -0.52 -5.73 -2.87
N VAL A 73 0.52 -6.06 -3.64
CA VAL A 73 0.53 -5.91 -5.09
C VAL A 73 1.05 -7.19 -5.72
N ARG A 74 0.73 -7.37 -6.99
CA ARG A 74 1.22 -8.46 -7.83
C ARG A 74 1.76 -7.88 -9.12
N ASN A 75 2.54 -8.68 -9.83
CA ASN A 75 3.04 -8.28 -11.14
C ASN A 75 2.58 -9.29 -12.19
N SER A 76 2.68 -8.89 -13.47
CA SER A 76 2.21 -9.70 -14.60
C SER A 76 3.06 -10.93 -14.90
N GLY A 77 4.25 -11.04 -14.31
CA GLY A 77 5.10 -12.20 -14.48
C GLY A 77 5.83 -12.27 -15.81
N HIS A 78 5.97 -11.15 -16.52
CA HIS A 78 6.62 -11.14 -17.84
C HIS A 78 8.04 -10.54 -17.83
N GLY A 79 8.62 -10.32 -16.62
CA GLY A 79 10.01 -9.90 -16.49
C GLY A 79 10.19 -8.39 -16.55
N TYR A 80 11.07 -7.92 -17.43
CA TYR A 80 11.60 -6.57 -17.41
C TYR A 80 10.54 -5.45 -17.39
N ASN A 81 9.44 -5.60 -18.10
CA ASN A 81 8.39 -4.59 -18.17
C ASN A 81 7.11 -5.05 -17.49
N ASP A 82 7.25 -5.74 -16.36
CA ASP A 82 6.08 -6.20 -15.60
C ASP A 82 5.19 -5.06 -15.19
N TYR A 83 3.88 -5.27 -15.40
CA TYR A 83 2.87 -4.39 -14.87
C TYR A 83 2.52 -4.80 -13.45
N TYR A 84 2.28 -3.80 -12.61
CA TYR A 84 1.89 -4.01 -11.21
C TYR A 84 0.43 -3.68 -11.03
N PHE A 85 -0.23 -4.41 -10.15
CA PHE A 85 -1.64 -4.22 -9.86
C PHE A 85 -1.93 -4.66 -8.42
N VAL A 86 -3.03 -4.14 -7.90
CA VAL A 86 -3.45 -4.40 -6.53
C VAL A 86 -3.83 -5.86 -6.35
N ALA A 87 -3.33 -6.50 -5.29
CA ALA A 87 -3.61 -7.89 -4.98
C ALA A 87 -4.95 -8.05 -4.25
N PRO A 88 -5.60 -9.23 -4.38
CA PRO A 88 -6.86 -9.49 -3.66
C PRO A 88 -6.78 -9.27 -2.16
N TYR A 89 -5.65 -9.60 -1.53
CA TYR A 89 -5.47 -9.40 -0.09
C TYR A 89 -5.64 -7.93 0.30
N PHE A 90 -5.12 -7.01 -0.53
CA PHE A 90 -5.33 -5.58 -0.28
C PHE A 90 -6.80 -5.21 -0.44
N GLU A 91 -7.44 -5.70 -1.50
CA GLU A 91 -8.83 -5.36 -1.78
C GLU A 91 -9.76 -5.79 -0.66
N ILE A 92 -9.53 -6.97 -0.07
CA ILE A 92 -10.30 -7.46 1.05
C ILE A 92 -10.16 -6.55 2.27
N ASN A 93 -8.99 -5.93 2.45
CA ASN A 93 -8.66 -5.11 3.61
C ASN A 93 -8.58 -3.62 3.28
N GLU A 94 -9.12 -3.22 2.16
CA GLU A 94 -8.98 -1.86 1.65
C GLU A 94 -9.53 -0.79 2.60
N GLU A 95 -10.62 -1.10 3.28
CA GLU A 95 -11.22 -0.16 4.23
C GLU A 95 -10.22 0.26 5.32
N MET A 96 -9.44 -0.69 5.81
CA MET A 96 -8.39 -0.45 6.79
C MET A 96 -7.33 0.51 6.25
N PHE A 97 -6.96 0.34 4.98
CA PHE A 97 -6.01 1.23 4.32
C PHE A 97 -6.53 2.67 4.30
N TRP A 98 -7.80 2.85 3.92
CA TRP A 98 -8.37 4.20 3.82
C TRP A 98 -8.52 4.87 5.17
N GLU A 99 -8.78 4.10 6.23
CA GLU A 99 -8.80 4.64 7.58
C GLU A 99 -7.42 5.20 7.96
N ILE A 100 -6.36 4.43 7.67
CA ILE A 100 -4.99 4.86 7.95
C ILE A 100 -4.65 6.09 7.11
N ASN A 101 -4.97 6.05 5.82
CA ASN A 101 -4.69 7.17 4.92
C ASN A 101 -5.34 8.46 5.40
N THR A 102 -6.59 8.38 5.85
CA THR A 102 -7.32 9.54 6.37
C THR A 102 -6.63 10.08 7.62
N MET A 103 -6.24 9.21 8.54
CA MET A 103 -5.54 9.63 9.76
C MET A 103 -4.22 10.32 9.44
N MET A 104 -3.46 9.77 8.50
CA MET A 104 -2.15 10.32 8.14
C MET A 104 -2.28 11.66 7.44
N GLU A 105 -3.29 11.84 6.61
CA GLU A 105 -3.55 13.13 5.96
C GLU A 105 -3.91 14.20 6.97
N LYS A 106 -4.75 13.87 7.95
CA LYS A 106 -5.12 14.80 9.02
C LYS A 106 -3.90 15.21 9.84
N GLU A 107 -3.03 14.26 10.15
CA GLU A 107 -1.81 14.51 10.90
C GLU A 107 -0.90 15.48 10.16
N GLN A 108 -0.75 15.31 8.84
CA GLN A 108 0.04 16.21 8.01
C GLN A 108 -0.51 17.63 8.02
N VAL A 109 -1.83 17.78 7.95
CA VAL A 109 -2.49 19.09 7.99
C VAL A 109 -2.22 19.77 9.32
N ILE A 110 -2.37 19.06 10.43
CA ILE A 110 -2.09 19.59 11.76
C ILE A 110 -0.63 20.03 11.87
N THR A 111 0.30 19.21 11.40
CA THR A 111 1.72 19.53 11.41
C THR A 111 2.03 20.77 10.56
N ALA A 112 1.38 20.88 9.40
CA ALA A 112 1.60 22.01 8.50
C ALA A 112 1.11 23.32 9.10
N HIS A 113 0.07 23.29 9.94
CA HIS A 113 -0.50 24.47 10.57
C HIS A 113 0.02 24.73 11.97
N GLY A 114 0.68 23.74 12.53
CA GLY A 114 1.24 23.85 13.87
C GLY A 114 2.67 24.29 13.83
#